data_cb646215b54c250e1aa61a275deea14f
#
_entry.id   cb646215b54c250e1aa61a275deea14f
#
_cell.length_a   1.000
_cell.length_b   1.000
_cell.length_c   1.000
_cell.angle_alpha   90.00
_cell.angle_beta   90.00
_cell.angle_gamma   90.00
#
_symmetry.space_group_name_H-M   'P 1'
#
loop_
_entity.id
_entity.type
_entity.pdbx_description
1 polymer ?
#
loop_
_entity_poly.entity_id
_entity_poly.type
_entity_poly.pdbx_seq_one_letter_code
_entity_poly.pdbx_strand_id
1 'polypeptide(L)'
;MITTPDLIQAGFLEHPFIHYQDTRFFYPNLNEQRKVFEVVHSFLSDQKDPYKNLGVVAGPVGSGKSMLAMKLAETHFFLENQGAMFGLYLNTNTLTEPRHFLMAVIETLGIQSARSNANRIENIYDRLEHSADQLLLVLDGPPVDQEYLTQLLNWSVEHQKKIRTIIFLQDLNNTVSNIGSLSQFLGLYVPFRSPSIQEIASLLYARCRMAGLAEPLSVLPESKAIEISENARGSLTEALFLASDYLSSVLEERKTKLTIPNLISQI
;
A
#
# COMPACT_ATOMS: atom_id res chain seq x y z
N MET A 1 18.71 -20.97 -5.08
CA MET A 1 17.95 -19.81 -5.60
C MET A 1 16.94 -20.30 -6.61
N ILE A 2 15.64 -20.01 -6.43
CA ILE A 2 14.57 -20.40 -7.36
C ILE A 2 14.78 -19.68 -8.68
N THR A 3 14.67 -20.40 -9.79
CA THR A 3 14.71 -19.82 -11.14
C THR A 3 13.30 -19.76 -11.75
N THR A 4 13.10 -18.91 -12.75
CA THR A 4 11.82 -18.85 -13.48
C THR A 4 11.38 -20.20 -14.04
N PRO A 5 12.26 -21.04 -14.63
CA PRO A 5 11.90 -22.39 -15.06
C PRO A 5 11.35 -23.27 -13.94
N ASP A 6 11.89 -23.17 -12.71
CA ASP A 6 11.40 -23.94 -11.57
C ASP A 6 9.97 -23.60 -11.17
N LEU A 7 9.65 -22.30 -11.21
CA LEU A 7 8.31 -21.79 -10.95
C LEU A 7 7.31 -22.28 -12.01
N ILE A 8 7.67 -22.20 -13.29
CA ILE A 8 6.83 -22.65 -14.42
C ILE A 8 6.55 -24.17 -14.29
N GLN A 9 7.58 -24.96 -13.96
CA GLN A 9 7.40 -26.40 -13.76
C GLN A 9 6.48 -26.73 -12.58
N ALA A 10 6.43 -25.88 -11.56
CA ALA A 10 5.51 -26.01 -10.43
C ALA A 10 4.10 -25.45 -10.71
N GLY A 11 3.87 -24.84 -11.88
CA GLY A 11 2.59 -24.28 -12.28
C GLY A 11 2.42 -22.80 -11.98
N PHE A 12 3.48 -22.09 -11.57
CA PHE A 12 3.44 -20.65 -11.36
C PHE A 12 3.84 -19.88 -12.62
N LEU A 13 3.22 -18.73 -12.85
CA LEU A 13 3.62 -17.78 -13.88
C LEU A 13 4.71 -16.82 -13.34
N GLU A 14 4.66 -16.51 -12.06
CA GLU A 14 5.61 -15.66 -11.35
C GLU A 14 5.74 -16.10 -9.88
N HIS A 15 6.71 -15.52 -9.16
CA HIS A 15 6.92 -15.88 -7.75
C HIS A 15 5.85 -15.24 -6.86
N PRO A 16 5.03 -16.01 -6.10
CA PRO A 16 3.88 -15.47 -5.38
C PRO A 16 4.25 -14.60 -4.18
N PHE A 17 5.45 -14.72 -3.62
CA PHE A 17 5.77 -14.18 -2.30
C PHE A 17 6.86 -13.09 -2.26
N ILE A 18 7.59 -12.85 -3.36
CA ILE A 18 8.68 -11.83 -3.36
C ILE A 18 8.22 -10.41 -3.73
N HIS A 19 7.04 -10.25 -4.31
CA HIS A 19 6.52 -8.95 -4.71
C HIS A 19 5.71 -8.32 -3.58
N TYR A 20 6.40 -7.81 -2.56
CA TYR A 20 5.77 -7.26 -1.34
C TYR A 20 4.93 -6.01 -1.59
N GLN A 21 5.29 -5.23 -2.60
CA GLN A 21 4.69 -3.94 -2.92
C GLN A 21 3.99 -3.91 -4.29
N ASP A 22 3.72 -5.06 -4.88
CA ASP A 22 3.00 -5.15 -6.14
C ASP A 22 1.49 -5.21 -5.89
N THR A 23 0.78 -4.15 -6.26
CA THR A 23 -0.67 -4.01 -6.04
C THR A 23 -1.51 -5.02 -6.81
N ARG A 24 -0.96 -5.72 -7.81
CA ARG A 24 -1.60 -6.87 -8.45
C ARG A 24 -1.87 -8.01 -7.46
N PHE A 25 -1.01 -8.13 -6.43
CA PHE A 25 -1.16 -9.09 -5.33
C PHE A 25 -1.93 -8.54 -4.12
N PHE A 26 -2.64 -7.42 -4.29
CA PHE A 26 -3.52 -6.90 -3.24
C PHE A 26 -4.68 -7.87 -2.98
N TYR A 27 -4.84 -8.27 -1.73
CA TYR A 27 -5.91 -9.17 -1.32
C TYR A 27 -7.00 -8.42 -0.54
N PRO A 28 -8.12 -8.09 -1.18
CA PRO A 28 -9.13 -7.20 -0.60
C PRO A 28 -9.96 -7.84 0.52
N ASN A 29 -9.85 -9.14 0.73
CA ASN A 29 -10.66 -9.89 1.69
C ASN A 29 -10.07 -9.92 3.12
N LEU A 30 -8.96 -9.23 3.38
CA LEU A 30 -8.53 -8.98 4.76
C LEU A 30 -9.50 -7.99 5.40
N ASN A 31 -10.13 -8.39 6.52
CA ASN A 31 -11.20 -7.62 7.14
C ASN A 31 -10.80 -6.18 7.48
N GLU A 32 -9.61 -6.00 8.04
CA GLU A 32 -9.12 -4.65 8.38
C GLU A 32 -8.84 -3.80 7.14
N GLN A 33 -8.26 -4.37 6.08
CA GLN A 33 -8.01 -3.63 4.84
C GLN A 33 -9.31 -3.17 4.20
N ARG A 34 -10.32 -4.05 4.10
CA ARG A 34 -11.63 -3.71 3.56
C ARG A 34 -12.31 -2.63 4.38
N LYS A 35 -12.34 -2.80 5.71
CA LYS A 35 -12.94 -1.83 6.63
C LYS A 35 -12.30 -0.44 6.50
N VAL A 36 -10.95 -0.39 6.48
CA VAL A 36 -10.24 0.88 6.33
C VAL A 36 -10.52 1.50 4.98
N PHE A 37 -10.55 0.70 3.90
CA PHE A 37 -10.88 1.19 2.57
C PHE A 37 -12.29 1.83 2.53
N GLU A 38 -13.30 1.17 3.10
CA GLU A 38 -14.68 1.67 3.19
C GLU A 38 -14.77 2.97 3.99
N VAL A 39 -14.09 3.03 5.15
CA VAL A 39 -14.08 4.21 6.02
C VAL A 39 -13.35 5.39 5.35
N VAL A 40 -12.22 5.14 4.70
CA VAL A 40 -11.49 6.16 3.94
C VAL A 40 -12.32 6.65 2.76
N HIS A 41 -12.97 5.75 2.02
CA HIS A 41 -13.88 6.13 0.93
C HIS A 41 -15.01 7.04 1.42
N SER A 42 -15.65 6.69 2.55
CA SER A 42 -16.69 7.53 3.17
C SER A 42 -16.15 8.90 3.57
N PHE A 43 -14.95 8.95 4.18
CA PHE A 43 -14.28 10.19 4.54
C PHE A 43 -13.96 11.06 3.31
N LEU A 44 -13.49 10.47 2.22
CA LEU A 44 -13.21 11.19 0.98
C LEU A 44 -14.49 11.71 0.30
N SER A 45 -15.61 11.08 0.52
CA SER A 45 -16.92 11.53 0.01
C SER A 45 -17.57 12.61 0.89
N ASP A 46 -17.17 12.77 2.15
CA ASP A 46 -17.76 13.74 3.07
C ASP A 46 -17.24 15.15 2.82
N GLN A 47 -18.17 16.07 2.55
CA GLN A 47 -17.89 17.50 2.24
C GLN A 47 -18.28 18.45 3.38
N LYS A 48 -18.88 17.95 4.46
CA LYS A 48 -19.56 18.80 5.45
C LYS A 48 -18.65 19.75 6.21
N ASP A 49 -17.43 19.32 6.55
CA ASP A 49 -16.49 20.14 7.32
C ASP A 49 -15.23 20.41 6.49
N PRO A 50 -15.01 21.65 5.99
CA PRO A 50 -13.84 21.96 5.15
C PRO A 50 -12.51 21.82 5.89
N TYR A 51 -12.50 21.92 7.22
CA TYR A 51 -11.28 21.74 8.02
C TYR A 51 -10.88 20.28 8.21
N LYS A 52 -11.77 19.32 7.94
CA LYS A 52 -11.54 17.89 8.10
C LYS A 52 -11.08 17.25 6.80
N ASN A 53 -9.86 17.54 6.34
CA ASN A 53 -9.29 17.08 5.09
C ASN A 53 -8.04 16.18 5.25
N LEU A 54 -7.72 15.79 6.50
CA LEU A 54 -6.65 14.87 6.85
C LEU A 54 -7.22 13.61 7.50
N GLY A 55 -6.82 12.44 7.00
CA GLY A 55 -7.05 11.15 7.63
C GLY A 55 -5.73 10.51 8.08
N VAL A 56 -5.78 9.76 9.18
CA VAL A 56 -4.65 8.98 9.67
C VAL A 56 -5.06 7.52 9.86
N VAL A 57 -4.26 6.62 9.33
CA VAL A 57 -4.36 5.16 9.51
C VAL A 57 -3.09 4.72 10.24
N ALA A 58 -3.23 4.25 11.48
CA ALA A 58 -2.07 3.90 12.30
C ALA A 58 -2.13 2.43 12.78
N GLY A 59 -1.00 1.72 12.76
CA GLY A 59 -0.98 0.31 13.16
C GLY A 59 0.40 -0.33 13.08
N PRO A 60 0.54 -1.60 13.47
CA PRO A 60 1.83 -2.26 13.62
C PRO A 60 2.56 -2.44 12.29
N VAL A 61 3.90 -2.58 12.38
CA VAL A 61 4.75 -2.90 11.23
C VAL A 61 4.33 -4.24 10.62
N GLY A 62 4.44 -4.37 9.30
CA GLY A 62 4.13 -5.61 8.60
C GLY A 62 2.64 -5.94 8.43
N SER A 63 1.72 -5.13 8.94
CA SER A 63 0.26 -5.38 8.88
C SER A 63 -0.35 -5.20 7.48
N GLY A 64 0.40 -4.69 6.49
CA GLY A 64 -0.08 -4.49 5.12
C GLY A 64 -0.51 -3.06 4.80
N LYS A 65 -0.23 -2.08 5.67
CA LYS A 65 -0.58 -0.67 5.47
C LYS A 65 -0.02 -0.07 4.17
N SER A 66 1.25 -0.30 3.87
CA SER A 66 1.89 0.23 2.65
C SER A 66 1.22 -0.27 1.37
N MET A 67 0.81 -1.55 1.35
CA MET A 67 0.07 -2.11 0.22
C MET A 67 -1.31 -1.46 0.07
N LEU A 68 -2.01 -1.23 1.19
CA LEU A 68 -3.29 -0.52 1.18
C LEU A 68 -3.12 0.94 0.76
N ALA A 69 -2.05 1.62 1.21
CA ALA A 69 -1.73 2.99 0.83
C ALA A 69 -1.53 3.14 -0.69
N MET A 70 -0.72 2.26 -1.30
CA MET A 70 -0.54 2.21 -2.74
C MET A 70 -1.86 1.95 -3.47
N LYS A 71 -2.65 0.98 -2.98
CA LYS A 71 -3.94 0.65 -3.59
C LYS A 71 -4.95 1.78 -3.52
N LEU A 72 -4.97 2.54 -2.43
CA LEU A 72 -5.80 3.75 -2.32
C LEU A 72 -5.39 4.81 -3.33
N ALA A 73 -4.09 5.04 -3.52
CA ALA A 73 -3.61 6.03 -4.50
C ALA A 73 -3.91 5.61 -5.96
N GLU A 74 -3.88 4.32 -6.27
CA GLU A 74 -4.24 3.79 -7.60
C GLU A 74 -5.75 3.80 -7.87
N THR A 75 -6.57 3.90 -6.81
CA THR A 75 -8.02 3.87 -6.97
C THR A 75 -8.51 5.21 -7.46
N HIS A 76 -9.11 5.23 -8.65
CA HIS A 76 -9.79 6.41 -9.17
C HIS A 76 -11.12 6.59 -8.42
N PHE A 77 -11.15 7.53 -7.49
CA PHE A 77 -12.39 7.92 -6.83
C PHE A 77 -13.14 8.90 -7.72
N PHE A 78 -14.30 8.46 -8.24
CA PHE A 78 -15.25 9.37 -8.88
C PHE A 78 -16.23 9.84 -7.81
N LEU A 79 -16.08 11.07 -7.38
CA LEU A 79 -17.00 11.67 -6.44
C LEU A 79 -18.17 12.26 -7.24
N GLU A 80 -19.41 11.93 -6.87
CA GLU A 80 -20.61 12.48 -7.51
C GLU A 80 -20.52 14.02 -7.56
N ASN A 81 -20.61 14.57 -8.76
CA ASN A 81 -20.56 16.01 -9.07
C ASN A 81 -19.19 16.74 -8.84
N GLN A 82 -18.08 16.02 -8.75
CA GLN A 82 -16.78 16.61 -8.45
C GLN A 82 -15.69 16.02 -9.31
N GLY A 83 -15.39 16.22 -10.40
CA GLY A 83 -14.25 15.78 -11.19
C GLY A 83 -13.51 14.49 -10.75
N ALA A 84 -12.42 14.19 -11.38
CA ALA A 84 -11.58 13.05 -11.00
C ALA A 84 -10.71 13.39 -9.77
N MET A 85 -10.53 12.41 -8.87
CA MET A 85 -9.55 12.51 -7.79
C MET A 85 -8.27 11.80 -8.22
N PHE A 86 -7.18 12.54 -8.36
CA PHE A 86 -5.85 12.00 -8.64
C PHE A 86 -5.18 11.54 -7.36
N GLY A 87 -4.84 10.26 -7.29
CA GLY A 87 -4.10 9.69 -6.16
C GLY A 87 -2.59 9.78 -6.37
N LEU A 88 -1.88 10.32 -5.38
CA LEU A 88 -0.43 10.32 -5.32
C LEU A 88 0.05 9.55 -4.09
N TYR A 89 0.71 8.40 -4.31
CA TYR A 89 1.40 7.66 -3.26
C TYR A 89 2.81 8.19 -3.06
N LEU A 90 3.18 8.47 -1.82
CA LEU A 90 4.52 8.88 -1.43
C LEU A 90 5.00 8.07 -0.23
N ASN A 91 6.07 7.29 -0.42
CA ASN A 91 6.81 6.71 0.69
C ASN A 91 7.69 7.80 1.32
N THR A 92 7.26 8.33 2.45
CA THR A 92 7.93 9.47 3.10
C THR A 92 9.33 9.13 3.61
N ASN A 93 9.63 7.85 3.86
CA ASN A 93 10.97 7.41 4.27
C ASN A 93 12.02 7.55 3.14
N THR A 94 11.58 7.68 1.89
CA THR A 94 12.47 7.88 0.72
C THR A 94 12.62 9.34 0.33
N LEU A 95 11.82 10.23 0.90
CA LEU A 95 11.87 11.67 0.64
C LEU A 95 12.94 12.32 1.52
N THR A 96 14.07 12.69 0.93
CA THR A 96 15.20 13.28 1.67
C THR A 96 15.14 14.80 1.74
N GLU A 97 14.36 15.46 0.88
CA GLU A 97 14.26 16.91 0.81
C GLU A 97 12.82 17.37 0.54
N PRO A 98 12.39 18.53 1.10
CA PRO A 98 11.05 19.09 0.90
C PRO A 98 10.67 19.28 -0.58
N ARG A 99 11.66 19.67 -1.41
CA ARG A 99 11.43 19.84 -2.85
C ARG A 99 10.94 18.56 -3.53
N HIS A 100 11.34 17.37 -3.07
CA HIS A 100 10.93 16.10 -3.66
C HIS A 100 9.43 15.87 -3.50
N PHE A 101 8.86 16.30 -2.37
CA PHE A 101 7.41 16.26 -2.15
C PHE A 101 6.65 17.12 -3.17
N LEU A 102 7.03 18.40 -3.32
CA LEU A 102 6.38 19.30 -4.27
C LEU A 102 6.59 18.85 -5.73
N MET A 103 7.76 18.31 -6.06
CA MET A 103 8.03 17.76 -7.40
C MET A 103 7.12 16.60 -7.74
N ALA A 104 6.92 15.65 -6.80
CA ALA A 104 6.02 14.54 -7.01
C ALA A 104 4.56 14.98 -7.22
N VAL A 105 4.11 16.00 -6.46
CA VAL A 105 2.77 16.59 -6.65
C VAL A 105 2.64 17.21 -8.05
N ILE A 106 3.62 17.98 -8.48
CA ILE A 106 3.66 18.64 -9.80
C ILE A 106 3.61 17.60 -10.94
N GLU A 107 4.43 16.56 -10.85
CA GLU A 107 4.46 15.47 -11.82
C GLU A 107 3.09 14.77 -11.94
N THR A 108 2.48 14.44 -10.80
CA THR A 108 1.16 13.79 -10.77
C THR A 108 0.07 14.65 -11.42
N LEU A 109 0.11 15.96 -11.22
CA LEU A 109 -0.85 16.89 -11.82
C LEU A 109 -0.52 17.28 -13.27
N GLY A 110 0.61 16.80 -13.82
CA GLY A 110 1.04 17.13 -15.17
C GLY A 110 1.42 18.60 -15.37
N ILE A 111 1.93 19.25 -14.32
CA ILE A 111 2.29 20.67 -14.31
C ILE A 111 3.76 20.84 -14.71
N GLN A 112 4.08 21.93 -15.42
CA GLN A 112 5.48 22.27 -15.67
C GLN A 112 6.19 22.68 -14.37
N SER A 113 7.38 22.11 -14.14
CA SER A 113 8.18 22.40 -12.95
C SER A 113 8.66 23.85 -12.94
N ALA A 114 8.47 24.53 -11.81
CA ALA A 114 8.99 25.86 -11.57
C ALA A 114 10.35 25.82 -10.84
N ARG A 115 11.11 26.91 -10.90
CA ARG A 115 12.45 26.99 -10.31
C ARG A 115 12.44 27.12 -8.78
N SER A 116 11.43 27.80 -8.19
CA SER A 116 11.28 27.97 -6.74
C SER A 116 10.14 27.14 -6.17
N ASN A 117 10.20 26.80 -4.90
CA ASN A 117 9.11 26.09 -4.22
C ASN A 117 7.84 26.95 -4.11
N ALA A 118 7.96 28.27 -3.93
CA ALA A 118 6.82 29.19 -3.95
C ALA A 118 6.05 29.12 -5.27
N ASN A 119 6.74 29.23 -6.40
CA ASN A 119 6.11 29.13 -7.72
C ASN A 119 5.53 27.72 -7.98
N ARG A 120 6.12 26.67 -7.40
CA ARG A 120 5.56 25.31 -7.49
C ARG A 120 4.22 25.21 -6.78
N ILE A 121 4.12 25.80 -5.60
CA ILE A 121 2.87 25.83 -4.82
C ILE A 121 1.80 26.64 -5.57
N GLU A 122 2.15 27.81 -6.09
CA GLU A 122 1.23 28.64 -6.90
C GLU A 122 0.71 27.86 -8.12
N ASN A 123 1.59 27.18 -8.86
CA ASN A 123 1.19 26.38 -10.01
C ASN A 123 0.25 25.20 -9.62
N ILE A 124 0.44 24.60 -8.44
CA ILE A 124 -0.46 23.58 -7.91
C ILE A 124 -1.85 24.18 -7.66
N TYR A 125 -1.89 25.34 -7.01
CA TYR A 125 -3.15 26.03 -6.74
C TYR A 125 -3.88 26.41 -8.01
N ASP A 126 -3.21 27.06 -8.94
CA ASP A 126 -3.78 27.43 -10.25
C ASP A 126 -4.35 26.21 -10.99
N ARG A 127 -3.62 25.11 -11.00
CA ARG A 127 -4.08 23.88 -11.67
C ARG A 127 -5.35 23.31 -11.06
N LEU A 128 -5.41 23.27 -9.73
CA LEU A 128 -6.55 22.71 -9.00
C LEU A 128 -7.76 23.68 -8.98
N GLU A 129 -7.52 24.98 -8.91
CA GLU A 129 -8.59 25.98 -8.92
C GLU A 129 -9.35 26.02 -10.25
N HIS A 130 -8.62 25.94 -11.38
CA HIS A 130 -9.17 26.01 -12.73
C HIS A 130 -9.65 24.64 -13.27
N SER A 131 -9.64 23.60 -12.46
CA SER A 131 -10.17 22.28 -12.85
C SER A 131 -11.24 21.79 -11.89
N ALA A 132 -12.06 20.84 -12.33
CA ALA A 132 -12.94 20.10 -11.43
C ALA A 132 -12.19 19.06 -10.58
N ASP A 133 -10.91 18.83 -10.88
CA ASP A 133 -10.10 17.77 -10.28
C ASP A 133 -9.77 18.01 -8.81
N GLN A 134 -9.51 16.92 -8.11
CA GLN A 134 -9.04 16.90 -6.72
C GLN A 134 -7.73 16.09 -6.61
N LEU A 135 -6.95 16.33 -5.57
CA LEU A 135 -5.72 15.60 -5.27
C LEU A 135 -5.86 14.82 -3.96
N LEU A 136 -5.63 13.52 -4.02
CA LEU A 136 -5.48 12.67 -2.86
C LEU A 136 -3.99 12.39 -2.61
N LEU A 137 -3.45 12.95 -1.54
CA LEU A 137 -2.10 12.64 -1.08
C LEU A 137 -2.16 11.43 -0.14
N VAL A 138 -1.47 10.37 -0.47
CA VAL A 138 -1.34 9.17 0.36
C VAL A 138 0.11 9.07 0.81
N LEU A 139 0.37 9.37 2.07
CA LEU A 139 1.71 9.39 2.67
C LEU A 139 1.93 8.10 3.47
N ASP A 140 2.94 7.33 3.10
CA ASP A 140 3.34 6.12 3.82
C ASP A 140 4.54 6.42 4.72
N GLY A 141 4.27 6.74 5.96
CA GLY A 141 5.18 7.22 6.99
C GLY A 141 4.85 8.63 7.50
N PRO A 142 5.61 9.14 8.48
CA PRO A 142 5.41 10.48 9.02
C PRO A 142 5.69 11.56 7.94
N PRO A 143 4.94 12.67 7.93
CA PRO A 143 5.13 13.72 6.93
C PRO A 143 6.52 14.35 7.08
N VAL A 144 7.29 14.37 5.99
CA VAL A 144 8.67 14.90 5.96
C VAL A 144 8.67 16.43 6.00
N ASP A 145 7.67 17.04 5.38
CA ASP A 145 7.53 18.49 5.32
C ASP A 145 6.14 18.95 5.75
N GLN A 146 6.01 19.17 7.05
CA GLN A 146 4.75 19.62 7.63
C GLN A 146 4.38 21.04 7.19
N GLU A 147 5.35 21.89 6.84
CA GLU A 147 5.09 23.27 6.45
C GLU A 147 4.36 23.32 5.10
N TYR A 148 4.89 22.71 4.05
CA TYR A 148 4.24 22.70 2.74
C TYR A 148 2.92 21.93 2.76
N LEU A 149 2.86 20.82 3.49
CA LEU A 149 1.60 20.09 3.63
C LEU A 149 0.55 20.95 4.35
N THR A 150 0.94 21.71 5.38
CA THR A 150 0.07 22.67 6.08
C THR A 150 -0.43 23.76 5.12
N GLN A 151 0.45 24.32 4.28
CA GLN A 151 0.08 25.31 3.28
C GLN A 151 -0.95 24.76 2.29
N LEU A 152 -0.73 23.58 1.75
CA LEU A 152 -1.64 22.91 0.81
C LEU A 152 -3.01 22.61 1.46
N LEU A 153 -3.02 22.16 2.71
CA LEU A 153 -4.27 21.86 3.43
C LEU A 153 -5.05 23.12 3.81
N ASN A 154 -4.37 24.21 4.22
CA ASN A 154 -5.00 25.50 4.47
C ASN A 154 -5.68 26.05 3.21
N TRP A 155 -4.96 26.07 2.09
CA TRP A 155 -5.54 26.47 0.80
C TRP A 155 -6.76 25.62 0.43
N SER A 156 -6.66 24.32 0.65
CA SER A 156 -7.75 23.37 0.37
C SER A 156 -9.01 23.62 1.21
N VAL A 157 -8.87 24.14 2.43
CA VAL A 157 -10.02 24.53 3.28
C VAL A 157 -10.89 25.58 2.59
N GLU A 158 -10.24 26.57 1.96
CA GLU A 158 -10.91 27.68 1.28
C GLU A 158 -11.43 27.29 -0.12
N HIS A 159 -10.92 26.19 -0.70
CA HIS A 159 -11.18 25.74 -2.06
C HIS A 159 -11.88 24.36 -2.12
N GLN A 160 -12.94 24.19 -1.33
CA GLN A 160 -13.83 23.02 -1.40
C GLN A 160 -13.13 21.64 -1.26
N LYS A 161 -12.10 21.56 -0.39
CA LYS A 161 -11.31 20.34 -0.17
C LYS A 161 -10.66 19.78 -1.43
N LYS A 162 -10.13 20.64 -2.27
CA LYS A 162 -9.41 20.22 -3.50
C LYS A 162 -8.22 19.29 -3.22
N ILE A 163 -7.64 19.36 -2.01
CA ILE A 163 -6.56 18.49 -1.57
C ILE A 163 -7.01 17.74 -0.31
N ARG A 164 -6.88 16.44 -0.32
CA ARG A 164 -7.10 15.57 0.85
C ARG A 164 -5.87 14.73 1.08
N THR A 165 -5.62 14.39 2.32
CA THR A 165 -4.42 13.63 2.70
C THR A 165 -4.79 12.45 3.58
N ILE A 166 -4.23 11.28 3.29
CA ILE A 166 -4.25 10.10 4.17
C ILE A 166 -2.81 9.77 4.55
N ILE A 167 -2.52 9.74 5.84
CA ILE A 167 -1.20 9.38 6.36
C ILE A 167 -1.26 8.00 7.00
N PHE A 168 -0.37 7.10 6.58
CA PHE A 168 -0.18 5.78 7.16
C PHE A 168 1.00 5.81 8.15
N LEU A 169 0.75 5.51 9.42
CA LEU A 169 1.75 5.54 10.49
C LEU A 169 1.98 4.15 11.09
N GLN A 170 3.19 3.91 11.58
CA GLN A 170 3.56 2.64 12.22
C GLN A 170 3.17 2.57 13.70
N ASP A 171 3.06 3.73 14.37
CA ASP A 171 2.82 3.79 15.80
C ASP A 171 1.43 4.35 16.11
N LEU A 172 0.66 3.59 16.87
CA LEU A 172 -0.66 3.99 17.37
C LEU A 172 -0.55 5.01 18.52
N ASN A 173 0.52 4.97 19.30
CA ASN A 173 0.62 5.72 20.55
C ASN A 173 1.15 7.16 20.35
N ASN A 174 1.92 7.40 19.29
CA ASN A 174 2.55 8.69 19.00
C ASN A 174 1.95 9.42 17.80
N THR A 175 0.72 9.07 17.41
CA THR A 175 0.07 9.64 16.21
C THR A 175 0.03 11.16 16.24
N VAL A 176 -0.39 11.76 17.36
CA VAL A 176 -0.52 13.23 17.46
C VAL A 176 0.83 13.92 17.37
N SER A 177 1.88 13.38 18.02
CA SER A 177 3.24 13.94 17.91
C SER A 177 3.82 13.77 16.50
N ASN A 178 3.48 12.70 15.79
CA ASN A 178 3.95 12.46 14.43
C ASN A 178 3.32 13.41 13.40
N ILE A 179 2.09 13.87 13.62
CA ILE A 179 1.41 14.79 12.70
C ILE A 179 1.52 16.26 13.14
N GLY A 180 1.91 16.56 14.39
CA GLY A 180 2.19 17.90 14.90
C GLY A 180 1.09 18.91 14.56
N SER A 181 1.47 20.00 13.87
CA SER A 181 0.57 21.10 13.47
C SER A 181 -0.56 20.65 12.53
N LEU A 182 -0.40 19.51 11.83
CA LEU A 182 -1.44 18.97 10.95
C LEU A 182 -2.66 18.45 11.70
N SER A 183 -2.57 18.25 13.03
CA SER A 183 -3.68 17.74 13.86
C SER A 183 -4.95 18.60 13.78
N GLN A 184 -4.84 19.89 13.47
CA GLN A 184 -5.98 20.77 13.24
C GLN A 184 -6.87 20.35 12.07
N PHE A 185 -6.32 19.66 11.07
CA PHE A 185 -7.03 19.19 9.89
C PHE A 185 -7.58 17.77 10.06
N LEU A 186 -7.32 17.12 11.20
CA LEU A 186 -7.67 15.72 11.41
C LEU A 186 -9.19 15.52 11.43
N GLY A 187 -9.70 14.80 10.44
CA GLY A 187 -11.10 14.42 10.30
C GLY A 187 -11.34 12.93 10.43
N LEU A 188 -10.28 12.12 10.24
CA LEU A 188 -10.37 10.67 10.32
C LEU A 188 -9.17 10.09 11.07
N TYR A 189 -9.44 9.23 12.04
CA TYR A 189 -8.43 8.37 12.65
C TYR A 189 -8.89 6.91 12.65
N VAL A 190 -8.08 6.03 12.06
CA VAL A 190 -8.41 4.61 11.96
C VAL A 190 -7.25 3.78 12.53
N PRO A 191 -7.47 3.05 13.63
CA PRO A 191 -6.52 2.05 14.09
C PRO A 191 -6.54 0.86 13.11
N PHE A 192 -5.36 0.49 12.62
CA PHE A 192 -5.17 -0.65 11.73
C PHE A 192 -4.61 -1.83 12.52
N ARG A 193 -5.31 -2.95 12.52
CA ARG A 193 -4.92 -4.14 13.29
C ARG A 193 -4.10 -5.11 12.45
N SER A 194 -3.33 -5.94 13.15
CA SER A 194 -2.69 -7.09 12.53
C SER A 194 -3.73 -8.10 12.06
N PRO A 195 -3.51 -8.74 10.90
CA PRO A 195 -4.37 -9.82 10.44
C PRO A 195 -4.28 -11.05 11.35
N SER A 196 -5.36 -11.82 11.40
CA SER A 196 -5.41 -13.11 12.10
C SER A 196 -4.63 -14.20 11.34
N ILE A 197 -4.37 -15.31 12.01
CA ILE A 197 -3.72 -16.50 11.41
C ILE A 197 -4.49 -16.96 10.17
N GLN A 198 -5.81 -17.06 10.25
CA GLN A 198 -6.68 -17.49 9.15
C GLN A 198 -6.64 -16.52 7.96
N GLU A 199 -6.59 -15.22 8.23
CA GLU A 199 -6.48 -14.21 7.18
C GLU A 199 -5.13 -14.28 6.48
N ILE A 200 -4.03 -14.50 7.22
CA ILE A 200 -2.70 -14.68 6.64
C ILE A 200 -2.67 -15.95 5.77
N ALA A 201 -3.15 -17.09 6.25
CA ALA A 201 -3.22 -18.33 5.48
C ALA A 201 -4.03 -18.14 4.18
N SER A 202 -5.18 -17.46 4.28
CA SER A 202 -6.03 -17.13 3.11
C SER A 202 -5.31 -16.22 2.11
N LEU A 203 -4.54 -15.24 2.58
CA LEU A 203 -3.69 -14.40 1.73
C LEU A 203 -2.63 -15.22 0.99
N LEU A 204 -1.95 -16.14 1.67
CA LEU A 204 -0.92 -16.98 1.04
C LEU A 204 -1.50 -17.81 -0.12
N TYR A 205 -2.68 -18.41 0.07
CA TYR A 205 -3.38 -19.12 -1.00
C TYR A 205 -3.83 -18.21 -2.13
N ALA A 206 -4.35 -17.03 -1.80
CA ALA A 206 -4.76 -16.06 -2.81
C ALA A 206 -3.57 -15.64 -3.67
N ARG A 207 -2.41 -15.37 -3.08
CA ARG A 207 -1.19 -15.03 -3.81
C ARG A 207 -0.70 -16.16 -4.72
N CYS A 208 -0.77 -17.41 -4.28
CA CYS A 208 -0.47 -18.56 -5.14
C CYS A 208 -1.38 -18.59 -6.37
N ARG A 209 -2.70 -18.34 -6.19
CA ARG A 209 -3.65 -18.28 -7.32
C ARG A 209 -3.37 -17.11 -8.24
N MET A 210 -3.11 -15.92 -7.69
CA MET A 210 -2.76 -14.72 -8.47
C MET A 210 -1.49 -14.92 -9.28
N ALA A 211 -0.54 -15.71 -8.76
CA ALA A 211 0.68 -16.12 -9.47
C ALA A 211 0.47 -17.28 -10.47
N GLY A 212 -0.78 -17.69 -10.72
CA GLY A 212 -1.14 -18.68 -11.75
C GLY A 212 -1.38 -20.09 -11.26
N LEU A 213 -1.14 -20.42 -9.99
CA LEU A 213 -1.31 -21.77 -9.46
C LEU A 213 -2.79 -22.07 -9.18
N ALA A 214 -3.39 -23.01 -9.95
CA ALA A 214 -4.80 -23.36 -9.79
C ALA A 214 -5.11 -24.02 -8.43
N GLU A 215 -4.22 -24.90 -7.97
CA GLU A 215 -4.38 -25.67 -6.73
C GLU A 215 -3.27 -25.36 -5.71
N PRO A 216 -3.39 -24.28 -4.92
CA PRO A 216 -2.38 -23.87 -3.93
C PRO A 216 -1.99 -24.96 -2.92
N LEU A 217 -2.94 -25.80 -2.51
CA LEU A 217 -2.71 -26.89 -1.56
C LEU A 217 -1.69 -27.94 -2.06
N SER A 218 -1.48 -28.06 -3.37
CA SER A 218 -0.49 -28.97 -3.95
C SER A 218 0.95 -28.57 -3.65
N VAL A 219 1.17 -27.30 -3.33
CA VAL A 219 2.50 -26.72 -3.04
C VAL A 219 2.59 -26.23 -1.60
N LEU A 220 1.51 -25.66 -1.07
CA LEU A 220 1.42 -25.12 0.29
C LEU A 220 0.28 -25.85 1.05
N PRO A 221 0.56 -26.96 1.74
CA PRO A 221 -0.43 -27.68 2.55
C PRO A 221 -1.02 -26.79 3.65
N GLU A 222 -2.27 -27.06 4.06
CA GLU A 222 -2.98 -26.25 5.06
C GLU A 222 -2.22 -26.16 6.39
N SER A 223 -1.70 -27.28 6.88
CA SER A 223 -0.89 -27.31 8.11
C SER A 223 0.32 -26.38 8.02
N LYS A 224 0.95 -26.29 6.85
CA LYS A 224 2.12 -25.43 6.64
C LYS A 224 1.74 -23.96 6.51
N ALA A 225 0.63 -23.67 5.85
CA ALA A 225 0.11 -22.30 5.78
C ALA A 225 -0.25 -21.76 7.18
N ILE A 226 -0.85 -22.60 8.03
CA ILE A 226 -1.15 -22.24 9.44
C ILE A 226 0.14 -22.04 10.23
N GLU A 227 1.10 -22.97 10.16
CA GLU A 227 2.41 -22.85 10.82
C GLU A 227 3.14 -21.56 10.46
N ILE A 228 3.18 -21.22 9.16
CA ILE A 228 3.76 -19.96 8.68
C ILE A 228 3.02 -18.76 9.28
N SER A 229 1.69 -18.81 9.31
CA SER A 229 0.85 -17.73 9.81
C SER A 229 1.02 -17.51 11.33
N GLU A 230 1.18 -18.58 12.10
CA GLU A 230 1.49 -18.53 13.54
C GLU A 230 2.87 -17.91 13.80
N ASN A 231 3.88 -18.36 13.06
CA ASN A 231 5.26 -17.88 13.19
C ASN A 231 5.38 -16.40 12.78
N ALA A 232 4.57 -15.94 11.84
CA ALA A 232 4.54 -14.55 11.39
C ALA A 232 3.94 -13.56 12.41
N ARG A 233 3.24 -14.03 13.44
CA ARG A 233 2.70 -13.22 14.56
C ARG A 233 1.94 -11.97 14.11
N GLY A 234 1.14 -12.10 13.06
CA GLY A 234 0.35 -11.00 12.52
C GLY A 234 1.10 -10.05 11.56
N SER A 235 2.34 -10.37 11.20
CA SER A 235 3.11 -9.65 10.17
C SER A 235 2.94 -10.30 8.80
N LEU A 236 2.31 -9.61 7.84
CA LEU A 236 2.21 -10.08 6.46
C LEU A 236 3.59 -10.16 5.78
N THR A 237 4.47 -9.22 6.08
CA THR A 237 5.84 -9.23 5.53
C THR A 237 6.60 -10.46 5.96
N GLU A 238 6.55 -10.81 7.23
CA GLU A 238 7.18 -12.02 7.76
C GLU A 238 6.54 -13.29 7.18
N ALA A 239 5.21 -13.33 7.09
CA ALA A 239 4.50 -14.46 6.48
C ALA A 239 4.93 -14.70 5.03
N LEU A 240 5.07 -13.65 4.23
CA LEU A 240 5.51 -13.75 2.84
C LEU A 240 6.97 -14.21 2.74
N PHE A 241 7.84 -13.75 3.64
CA PHE A 241 9.22 -14.20 3.71
C PHE A 241 9.30 -15.69 4.04
N LEU A 242 8.64 -16.15 5.10
CA LEU A 242 8.60 -17.57 5.50
C LEU A 242 7.97 -18.46 4.41
N ALA A 243 6.94 -17.97 3.73
CA ALA A 243 6.32 -18.71 2.61
C ALA A 243 7.25 -18.79 1.39
N SER A 244 8.05 -17.76 1.12
CA SER A 244 9.07 -17.76 0.07
C SER A 244 10.17 -18.80 0.34
N ASP A 245 10.66 -18.86 1.58
CA ASP A 245 11.67 -19.83 2.01
C ASP A 245 11.13 -21.25 1.91
N TYR A 246 9.91 -21.48 2.36
CA TYR A 246 9.26 -22.79 2.24
C TYR A 246 9.09 -23.20 0.77
N LEU A 247 8.60 -22.32 -0.09
CA LEU A 247 8.47 -22.60 -1.51
C LEU A 247 9.81 -22.97 -2.13
N SER A 248 10.88 -22.27 -1.74
CA SER A 248 12.25 -22.55 -2.19
C SER A 248 12.65 -23.99 -1.86
N SER A 249 12.43 -24.43 -0.62
CA SER A 249 12.78 -25.78 -0.19
C SER A 249 11.97 -26.86 -0.93
N VAL A 250 10.66 -26.64 -1.12
CA VAL A 250 9.79 -27.58 -1.86
C VAL A 250 10.24 -27.75 -3.31
N LEU A 251 10.63 -26.67 -3.98
CA LEU A 251 11.08 -26.71 -5.37
C LEU A 251 12.45 -27.38 -5.51
N GLU A 252 13.35 -27.17 -4.57
CA GLU A 252 14.67 -27.84 -4.54
C GLU A 252 14.51 -29.35 -4.30
N GLU A 253 13.64 -29.78 -3.40
CA GLU A 253 13.36 -31.20 -3.18
C GLU A 253 12.76 -31.89 -4.43
N ARG A 254 11.87 -31.21 -5.16
CA ARG A 254 11.31 -31.73 -6.41
C ARG A 254 12.37 -31.93 -7.47
N LYS A 255 13.31 -30.99 -7.62
CA LYS A 255 14.46 -31.13 -8.53
C LYS A 255 15.32 -32.34 -8.20
N THR A 256 15.66 -32.53 -6.95
CA THR A 256 16.49 -33.65 -6.49
C THR A 256 15.82 -34.98 -6.82
N LYS A 257 14.50 -35.13 -6.59
CA LYS A 257 13.72 -36.33 -6.90
C LYS A 257 13.63 -36.60 -8.40
N LEU A 258 13.63 -35.61 -9.27
CA LEU A 258 13.59 -35.76 -10.72
C LEU A 258 14.96 -36.11 -11.32
N THR A 259 16.06 -35.77 -10.64
CA THR A 259 17.43 -36.01 -11.11
C THR A 259 17.92 -37.44 -10.80
N ILE A 260 17.46 -38.04 -9.71
CA ILE A 260 17.87 -39.37 -9.27
C ILE A 260 17.45 -40.52 -10.24
N PRO A 261 16.23 -40.59 -10.82
CA PRO A 261 15.84 -41.64 -11.76
C PRO A 261 16.66 -41.64 -13.06
N ASN A 262 17.13 -40.47 -13.52
CA ASN A 262 17.93 -40.39 -14.75
C ASN A 262 19.38 -40.90 -14.57
N LEU A 263 19.89 -40.94 -13.36
CA LEU A 263 21.21 -41.54 -13.06
C LEU A 263 21.15 -43.08 -12.98
N ILE A 264 20.04 -43.66 -12.56
CA ILE A 264 19.88 -45.11 -12.43
C ILE A 264 19.59 -45.77 -13.78
N SER A 265 19.05 -45.07 -14.77
CA SER A 265 18.77 -45.57 -16.10
C SER A 265 19.99 -45.53 -17.05
N GLN A 266 21.16 -45.08 -16.60
CA GLN A 266 22.41 -45.02 -17.35
C GLN A 266 23.48 -45.99 -16.84
N ILE A 267 23.15 -46.85 -15.86
CA ILE A 267 23.96 -47.97 -15.39
C ILE A 267 23.32 -49.29 -15.89
#